data_2eca1f5aee66729ca69d5619ab21825d
#
_entry.id   2eca1f5aee66729ca69d5619ab21825d
#
_cell.length_a   1.000
_cell.length_b   1.000
_cell.length_c   1.000
_cell.angle_alpha   90.00
_cell.angle_beta   90.00
_cell.angle_gamma   90.00
#
_symmetry.space_group_name_H-M   'P 1'
#
loop_
_entity.id
_entity.type
_entity.pdbx_description
1 polymer ?
#
loop_
_entity_poly.entity_id
_entity_poly.type
_entity_poly.pdbx_seq_one_letter_code
_entity_poly.pdbx_strand_id
1 'polypeptide(L)'
;MYLVRYFLAAVVCISVGAADADPASWSGAARVIDGDTISVRQQRIRIAAIDACELDQTGLRDGEVWQCGLAGRAFLRRLIDGKHVRCRIIDRDRYRRLVGQCFYDETDIGLAMVGAGLAESMLRYLPSSHAINLVEYGEAENSARDRRLGIWSAEIESPHLYRRAKKSLGS
;
A
#
# COMPACT_ATOMS: atom_id res chain seq x y z
N MET A 1 -41.67 -66.20 15.20
CA MET A 1 -40.65 -65.94 14.19
C MET A 1 -40.53 -64.40 14.07
N TYR A 2 -39.63 -63.76 14.84
CA TYR A 2 -39.52 -62.30 14.90
C TYR A 2 -38.35 -61.85 14.03
N LEU A 3 -38.65 -61.05 12.99
CA LEU A 3 -37.66 -60.41 12.13
C LEU A 3 -37.19 -59.12 12.77
N VAL A 4 -35.92 -59.10 13.24
CA VAL A 4 -35.23 -57.89 13.70
C VAL A 4 -34.69 -57.15 12.48
N ARG A 5 -35.23 -55.95 12.19
CA ARG A 5 -34.74 -55.05 11.19
C ARG A 5 -33.63 -54.15 11.80
N TYR A 6 -32.40 -54.35 11.38
CA TYR A 6 -31.32 -53.45 11.68
C TYR A 6 -31.40 -52.19 10.80
N PHE A 7 -31.64 -51.01 11.40
CA PHE A 7 -31.47 -49.73 10.77
C PHE A 7 -29.98 -49.32 10.82
N LEU A 8 -29.30 -49.34 9.68
CA LEU A 8 -27.98 -48.72 9.59
C LEU A 8 -28.17 -47.19 9.51
N ALA A 9 -27.78 -46.47 10.58
CA ALA A 9 -27.69 -45.03 10.54
C ALA A 9 -26.37 -44.68 9.88
N ALA A 10 -26.45 -44.08 8.70
CA ALA A 10 -25.29 -43.49 7.99
C ALA A 10 -24.92 -42.17 8.67
N VAL A 11 -23.76 -42.14 9.36
CA VAL A 11 -23.18 -40.89 9.87
C VAL A 11 -22.54 -40.12 8.72
N VAL A 12 -23.20 -39.07 8.28
CA VAL A 12 -22.64 -38.12 7.30
C VAL A 12 -21.68 -37.19 8.07
N CYS A 13 -20.37 -37.43 7.96
CA CYS A 13 -19.36 -36.47 8.42
C CYS A 13 -19.36 -35.26 7.48
N ILE A 14 -19.96 -34.16 7.90
CA ILE A 14 -19.82 -32.86 7.24
C ILE A 14 -18.45 -32.29 7.66
N SER A 15 -17.46 -32.40 6.79
CA SER A 15 -16.21 -31.68 6.94
C SER A 15 -16.49 -30.18 6.73
N VAL A 16 -16.55 -29.43 7.82
CA VAL A 16 -16.51 -27.97 7.80
C VAL A 16 -15.09 -27.62 7.38
N GLY A 17 -14.92 -27.29 6.10
CA GLY A 17 -13.69 -26.70 5.59
C GLY A 17 -13.44 -25.43 6.38
N ALA A 18 -12.25 -25.30 7.02
CA ALA A 18 -11.78 -24.03 7.52
C ALA A 18 -11.72 -23.07 6.34
N ALA A 19 -12.63 -22.09 6.31
CA ALA A 19 -12.50 -20.97 5.40
C ALA A 19 -11.22 -20.25 5.84
N ASP A 20 -10.19 -20.30 4.99
CA ASP A 20 -9.03 -19.41 5.13
C ASP A 20 -9.61 -18.00 5.23
N ALA A 21 -9.43 -17.38 6.40
CA ALA A 21 -9.90 -16.02 6.62
C ALA A 21 -9.14 -15.14 5.62
N ASP A 22 -9.82 -14.70 4.56
CA ASP A 22 -9.29 -13.73 3.60
C ASP A 22 -8.73 -12.54 4.40
N PRO A 23 -7.47 -12.13 4.19
CA PRO A 23 -6.87 -11.04 4.95
C PRO A 23 -7.83 -9.85 4.94
N ALA A 24 -8.07 -9.25 6.12
CA ALA A 24 -9.10 -8.25 6.30
C ALA A 24 -9.07 -7.23 5.15
N SER A 25 -10.11 -7.24 4.33
CA SER A 25 -10.22 -6.34 3.19
C SER A 25 -10.96 -5.07 3.58
N TRP A 26 -10.49 -3.91 3.09
CA TRP A 26 -11.10 -2.61 3.31
C TRP A 26 -11.35 -1.93 1.96
N SER A 27 -12.60 -1.63 1.63
CA SER A 27 -12.95 -1.10 0.32
C SER A 27 -13.95 0.05 0.40
N GLY A 28 -13.91 0.95 -0.57
CA GLY A 28 -14.80 2.09 -0.68
C GLY A 28 -14.21 3.23 -1.51
N ALA A 29 -14.92 4.35 -1.61
CA ALA A 29 -14.40 5.55 -2.26
C ALA A 29 -13.18 6.09 -1.51
N ALA A 30 -12.08 6.31 -2.25
CA ALA A 30 -10.84 6.83 -1.69
C ALA A 30 -10.82 8.35 -1.68
N ARG A 31 -10.23 8.93 -0.65
CA ARG A 31 -9.80 10.32 -0.59
C ARG A 31 -8.30 10.35 -0.33
N VAL A 32 -7.55 10.99 -1.20
CA VAL A 32 -6.10 11.08 -1.08
C VAL A 32 -5.71 12.12 -0.03
N ILE A 33 -4.85 11.74 0.92
CA ILE A 33 -4.31 12.61 1.97
C ILE A 33 -2.96 13.16 1.54
N ASP A 34 -2.01 12.27 1.24
CA ASP A 34 -0.66 12.59 0.78
C ASP A 34 -0.18 11.54 -0.26
N GLY A 35 1.13 11.40 -0.51
CA GLY A 35 1.67 10.50 -1.54
C GLY A 35 1.61 9.01 -1.18
N ASP A 36 1.41 8.65 0.08
CA ASP A 36 1.37 7.26 0.53
C ASP A 36 0.23 6.95 1.51
N THR A 37 -0.66 7.90 1.74
CA THR A 37 -1.78 7.75 2.68
C THR A 37 -3.10 8.17 2.04
N ILE A 38 -4.08 7.29 2.14
CA ILE A 38 -5.45 7.52 1.69
C ILE A 38 -6.44 7.37 2.84
N SER A 39 -7.65 7.89 2.67
CA SER A 39 -8.78 7.63 3.55
C SER A 39 -9.87 6.89 2.78
N VAL A 40 -10.33 5.77 3.33
CA VAL A 40 -11.45 4.98 2.80
C VAL A 40 -12.43 4.75 3.95
N ARG A 41 -13.71 5.12 3.79
CA ARG A 41 -14.70 5.07 4.88
C ARG A 41 -14.19 5.72 6.17
N GLN A 42 -13.56 6.90 6.07
CA GLN A 42 -12.97 7.67 7.18
C GLN A 42 -11.77 6.98 7.89
N GLN A 43 -11.41 5.76 7.50
CA GLN A 43 -10.23 5.07 8.01
C GLN A 43 -9.00 5.49 7.20
N ARG A 44 -7.93 5.91 7.88
CA ARG A 44 -6.64 6.18 7.23
C ARG A 44 -5.93 4.85 6.94
N ILE A 45 -5.48 4.71 5.71
CA ILE A 45 -4.71 3.55 5.24
C ILE A 45 -3.40 4.07 4.65
N ARG A 46 -2.28 3.62 5.21
CA ARG A 46 -0.97 3.79 4.60
C ARG A 46 -0.81 2.72 3.53
N ILE A 47 -0.47 3.14 2.32
CA ILE A 47 -0.17 2.21 1.23
C ILE A 47 1.10 1.45 1.57
N ALA A 48 1.01 0.12 1.55
CA ALA A 48 2.11 -0.76 1.91
C ALA A 48 3.24 -0.72 0.88
N ALA A 49 4.44 -1.11 1.32
CA ALA A 49 5.63 -1.29 0.50
C ALA A 49 6.20 -0.02 -0.16
N ILE A 50 5.67 1.16 0.12
CA ILE A 50 6.14 2.43 -0.44
C ILE A 50 6.43 3.49 0.62
N ASP A 51 7.25 4.47 0.22
CA ASP A 51 7.53 5.68 0.98
C ASP A 51 7.60 6.89 0.04
N ALA A 52 6.63 7.79 0.14
CA ALA A 52 6.55 8.99 -0.69
C ALA A 52 7.07 10.22 0.06
N CYS A 53 7.44 11.27 -0.69
CA CYS A 53 7.77 12.55 -0.11
C CYS A 53 6.66 13.08 0.81
N GLU A 54 7.05 13.70 1.93
CA GLU A 54 6.13 14.45 2.77
C GLU A 54 5.54 15.64 2.00
N LEU A 55 4.35 16.10 2.35
CA LEU A 55 3.66 17.17 1.61
C LEU A 55 4.46 18.45 1.47
N ASP A 56 5.25 18.78 2.47
CA ASP A 56 6.12 19.96 2.51
C ASP A 56 7.57 19.67 2.06
N GLN A 57 7.86 18.44 1.65
CA GLN A 57 9.19 18.08 1.16
C GLN A 57 9.42 18.60 -0.24
N THR A 58 10.61 19.17 -0.44
CA THR A 58 11.10 19.70 -1.71
C THR A 58 12.45 19.10 -2.07
N GLY A 59 12.82 19.21 -3.33
CA GLY A 59 14.16 18.94 -3.85
C GLY A 59 14.52 19.95 -4.92
N LEU A 60 15.67 19.79 -5.56
CA LEU A 60 16.09 20.59 -6.70
C LEU A 60 16.03 19.75 -7.97
N ARG A 61 15.31 20.25 -8.97
CA ARG A 61 15.25 19.67 -10.32
C ARG A 61 15.69 20.71 -11.32
N ASP A 62 16.76 20.44 -12.03
CA ASP A 62 17.35 21.39 -12.99
C ASP A 62 17.68 22.76 -12.35
N GLY A 63 18.07 22.76 -11.08
CA GLY A 63 18.37 23.96 -10.29
C GLY A 63 17.16 24.70 -9.73
N GLU A 64 15.94 24.27 -10.01
CA GLU A 64 14.70 24.87 -9.51
C GLU A 64 14.09 24.04 -8.38
N VAL A 65 13.41 24.73 -7.44
CA VAL A 65 12.71 24.06 -6.33
C VAL A 65 11.54 23.24 -6.89
N TRP A 66 11.58 21.94 -6.65
CA TRP A 66 10.51 21.02 -7.01
C TRP A 66 9.82 20.45 -5.75
N GLN A 67 8.50 20.60 -5.69
CA GLN A 67 7.67 20.16 -4.58
C GLN A 67 7.27 18.68 -4.75
N CYS A 68 8.16 17.75 -4.39
CA CYS A 68 7.97 16.32 -4.63
C CYS A 68 6.75 15.76 -3.89
N GLY A 69 6.46 16.21 -2.66
CA GLY A 69 5.30 15.75 -1.91
C GLY A 69 3.98 16.14 -2.58
N LEU A 70 3.89 17.37 -3.12
CA LEU A 70 2.72 17.79 -3.88
C LEU A 70 2.59 17.05 -5.22
N ALA A 71 3.72 16.74 -5.87
CA ALA A 71 3.72 15.97 -7.11
C ALA A 71 3.20 14.54 -6.89
N GLY A 72 3.68 13.85 -5.85
CA GLY A 72 3.21 12.52 -5.47
C GLY A 72 1.72 12.50 -5.14
N ARG A 73 1.27 13.45 -4.29
CA ARG A 73 -0.16 13.60 -3.97
C ARG A 73 -1.01 13.87 -5.20
N ALA A 74 -0.56 14.75 -6.11
CA ALA A 74 -1.29 15.11 -7.32
C ALA A 74 -1.44 13.91 -8.27
N PHE A 75 -0.39 13.09 -8.42
CA PHE A 75 -0.45 11.86 -9.19
C PHE A 75 -1.46 10.88 -8.59
N LEU A 76 -1.35 10.61 -7.28
CA LEU A 76 -2.24 9.70 -6.59
C LEU A 76 -3.70 10.15 -6.69
N ARG A 77 -3.97 11.45 -6.57
CA ARG A 77 -5.31 12.01 -6.76
C ARG A 77 -5.87 11.77 -8.17
N ARG A 78 -5.07 11.98 -9.20
CA ARG A 78 -5.51 11.67 -10.58
C ARG A 78 -5.82 10.19 -10.77
N LEU A 79 -5.06 9.33 -10.07
CA LEU A 79 -5.23 7.89 -10.18
C LEU A 79 -6.51 7.41 -9.49
N ILE A 80 -6.78 7.86 -8.25
CA ILE A 80 -7.80 7.21 -7.40
C ILE A 80 -8.75 8.15 -6.62
N ASP A 81 -8.59 9.48 -6.62
CA ASP A 81 -9.45 10.34 -5.79
C ASP A 81 -10.93 10.22 -6.18
N GLY A 82 -11.78 9.93 -5.21
CA GLY A 82 -13.21 9.65 -5.42
C GLY A 82 -13.54 8.27 -6.00
N LYS A 83 -12.55 7.50 -6.46
CA LYS A 83 -12.76 6.18 -7.04
C LYS A 83 -12.89 5.10 -5.97
N HIS A 84 -13.56 4.01 -6.29
CA HIS A 84 -13.69 2.86 -5.40
C HIS A 84 -12.39 2.04 -5.41
N VAL A 85 -11.72 1.94 -4.26
CA VAL A 85 -10.49 1.15 -4.09
C VAL A 85 -10.74 -0.03 -3.16
N ARG A 86 -9.92 -1.07 -3.30
CA ARG A 86 -9.88 -2.24 -2.43
C ARG A 86 -8.47 -2.37 -1.85
N CYS A 87 -8.36 -2.42 -0.52
CA CYS A 87 -7.10 -2.61 0.18
C CYS A 87 -7.10 -3.94 0.93
N ARG A 88 -6.11 -4.78 0.69
CA ARG A 88 -5.78 -5.93 1.51
C ARG A 88 -4.96 -5.42 2.68
N ILE A 89 -5.52 -5.50 3.88
CA ILE A 89 -4.84 -5.02 5.10
C ILE A 89 -3.85 -6.08 5.55
N ILE A 90 -2.60 -5.65 5.74
CA ILE A 90 -1.48 -6.54 6.12
C ILE A 90 -0.92 -6.23 7.50
N ASP A 91 -1.14 -5.00 8.01
CA ASP A 91 -0.62 -4.58 9.31
C ASP A 91 -1.36 -3.34 9.84
N ARG A 92 -0.97 -2.92 11.03
CA ARG A 92 -1.35 -1.65 11.66
C ARG A 92 -0.11 -0.96 12.24
N ASP A 93 0.16 0.24 11.78
CA ASP A 93 1.34 0.97 12.24
C ASP A 93 1.20 1.52 13.68
N ARG A 94 2.32 2.03 14.23
CA ARG A 94 2.37 2.62 15.59
C ARG A 94 1.44 3.82 15.79
N TYR A 95 0.99 4.45 14.71
CA TYR A 95 0.02 5.56 14.74
C TYR A 95 -1.43 5.07 14.57
N ARG A 96 -1.62 3.75 14.63
CA ARG A 96 -2.92 3.07 14.48
C ARG A 96 -3.55 3.20 13.09
N ARG A 97 -2.77 3.62 12.06
CA ARG A 97 -3.23 3.56 10.67
C ARG A 97 -3.22 2.10 10.22
N LEU A 98 -4.19 1.71 9.42
CA LEU A 98 -4.10 0.45 8.68
C LEU A 98 -2.95 0.55 7.67
N VAL A 99 -2.23 -0.53 7.46
CA VAL A 99 -1.23 -0.67 6.39
C VAL A 99 -1.78 -1.69 5.41
N GLY A 100 -1.87 -1.33 4.14
CA GLY A 100 -2.51 -2.20 3.16
C GLY A 100 -1.96 -2.07 1.76
N GLN A 101 -1.95 -3.19 1.03
CA GLN A 101 -1.79 -3.21 -0.42
C GLN A 101 -3.13 -2.82 -1.04
N CYS A 102 -3.15 -1.71 -1.76
CA CYS A 102 -4.36 -1.11 -2.28
C CYS A 102 -4.42 -1.18 -3.81
N PHE A 103 -5.62 -1.44 -4.32
CA PHE A 103 -5.88 -1.60 -5.75
C PHE A 103 -7.03 -0.70 -6.19
N TYR A 104 -6.88 -0.14 -7.37
CA TYR A 104 -7.94 0.44 -8.16
C TYR A 104 -8.08 -0.39 -9.44
N ASP A 105 -9.22 -1.03 -9.62
CA ASP A 105 -9.39 -2.13 -10.56
C ASP A 105 -8.26 -3.17 -10.34
N GLU A 106 -7.51 -3.54 -11.38
CA GLU A 106 -6.36 -4.47 -11.29
C GLU A 106 -5.02 -3.75 -11.02
N THR A 107 -5.02 -2.41 -10.92
CA THR A 107 -3.79 -1.63 -10.73
C THR A 107 -3.40 -1.61 -9.26
N ASP A 108 -2.22 -2.15 -8.91
CA ASP A 108 -1.58 -1.93 -7.62
C ASP A 108 -1.12 -0.47 -7.51
N ILE A 109 -1.74 0.26 -6.59
CA ILE A 109 -1.55 1.70 -6.41
C ILE A 109 -0.12 2.00 -5.94
N GLY A 110 0.43 1.18 -5.05
CA GLY A 110 1.80 1.33 -4.57
C GLY A 110 2.81 1.13 -5.69
N LEU A 111 2.63 0.08 -6.47
CA LEU A 111 3.47 -0.21 -7.64
C LEU A 111 3.41 0.91 -8.68
N ALA A 112 2.23 1.47 -8.92
CA ALA A 112 2.07 2.62 -9.85
C ALA A 112 2.81 3.87 -9.36
N MET A 113 2.82 4.14 -8.04
CA MET A 113 3.58 5.24 -7.43
C MET A 113 5.09 5.04 -7.60
N VAL A 114 5.60 3.84 -7.35
CA VAL A 114 7.01 3.50 -7.52
C VAL A 114 7.44 3.59 -8.99
N GLY A 115 6.66 3.01 -9.90
CA GLY A 115 6.94 3.06 -11.33
C GLY A 115 6.90 4.46 -11.95
N ALA A 116 6.13 5.38 -11.35
CA ALA A 116 6.14 6.80 -11.71
C ALA A 116 7.32 7.57 -11.07
N GLY A 117 8.13 6.95 -10.23
CA GLY A 117 9.21 7.57 -9.48
C GLY A 117 8.71 8.57 -8.42
N LEU A 118 7.52 8.38 -7.88
CA LEU A 118 6.92 9.30 -6.90
C LEU A 118 6.89 8.72 -5.48
N ALA A 119 7.43 7.52 -5.33
CA ALA A 119 7.72 6.88 -4.05
C ALA A 119 8.95 5.96 -4.20
N GLU A 120 9.69 5.78 -3.12
CA GLU A 120 10.67 4.72 -2.97
C GLU A 120 9.98 3.42 -2.55
N SER A 121 10.54 2.27 -2.91
CA SER A 121 10.09 1.00 -2.35
C SER A 121 10.56 0.85 -0.90
N MET A 122 9.64 0.54 0.02
CA MET A 122 9.95 0.38 1.44
C MET A 122 9.57 -1.02 1.92
N LEU A 123 10.46 -1.97 1.70
CA LEU A 123 10.19 -3.39 1.87
C LEU A 123 10.49 -3.91 3.29
N ARG A 124 11.38 -3.24 4.03
CA ARG A 124 11.93 -3.71 5.32
C ARG A 124 10.95 -3.78 6.50
N TYR A 125 9.78 -3.15 6.39
CA TYR A 125 8.77 -3.12 7.46
C TYR A 125 7.54 -3.98 7.17
N LEU A 126 7.61 -4.78 6.12
CA LEU A 126 6.51 -5.67 5.78
C LEU A 126 6.56 -6.91 6.69
N PRO A 127 5.41 -7.37 7.20
CA PRO A 127 5.34 -8.64 7.92
C PRO A 127 5.68 -9.79 6.98
N SER A 128 6.29 -10.86 7.49
CA SER A 128 6.72 -12.02 6.68
C SER A 128 5.56 -12.72 5.95
N SER A 129 4.34 -12.52 6.39
CA SER A 129 3.12 -13.13 5.82
C SER A 129 2.46 -12.32 4.69
N HIS A 130 3.11 -11.24 4.21
CA HIS A 130 2.52 -10.45 3.12
C HIS A 130 2.54 -11.20 1.77
N ALA A 131 1.57 -10.87 0.90
CA ALA A 131 1.48 -11.42 -0.45
C ALA A 131 1.92 -10.43 -1.55
N ILE A 132 2.65 -9.36 -1.18
CA ILE A 132 3.14 -8.34 -2.12
C ILE A 132 4.32 -8.93 -2.91
N ASN A 133 4.31 -8.81 -4.24
CA ASN A 133 5.40 -9.24 -5.09
C ASN A 133 6.54 -8.21 -5.05
N LEU A 134 7.55 -8.45 -4.21
CA LEU A 134 8.67 -7.52 -4.01
C LEU A 134 9.56 -7.39 -5.24
N VAL A 135 9.59 -8.39 -6.11
CA VAL A 135 10.39 -8.36 -7.36
C VAL A 135 9.83 -7.27 -8.28
N GLU A 136 8.51 -7.24 -8.47
CA GLU A 136 7.86 -6.21 -9.30
C GLU A 136 8.12 -4.79 -8.79
N TYR A 137 8.10 -4.58 -7.46
CA TYR A 137 8.42 -3.28 -6.87
C TYR A 137 9.88 -2.88 -7.12
N GLY A 138 10.82 -3.82 -6.98
CA GLY A 138 12.24 -3.58 -7.28
C GLY A 138 12.48 -3.25 -8.75
N GLU A 139 11.84 -3.98 -9.67
CA GLU A 139 11.94 -3.74 -11.11
C GLU A 139 11.33 -2.38 -11.50
N ALA A 140 10.18 -2.04 -10.95
CA ALA A 140 9.54 -0.75 -11.18
C ALA A 140 10.40 0.41 -10.68
N GLU A 141 11.01 0.28 -9.50
CA GLU A 141 11.92 1.29 -8.95
C GLU A 141 13.17 1.45 -9.82
N ASN A 142 13.82 0.35 -10.22
CA ASN A 142 14.98 0.38 -11.10
C ASN A 142 14.64 1.04 -12.44
N SER A 143 13.51 0.67 -13.05
CA SER A 143 13.04 1.31 -14.28
C SER A 143 12.80 2.81 -14.10
N ALA A 144 12.22 3.23 -12.98
CA ALA A 144 12.00 4.65 -12.69
C ALA A 144 13.32 5.41 -12.50
N ARG A 145 14.33 4.79 -11.86
CA ARG A 145 15.68 5.34 -11.69
C ARG A 145 16.39 5.50 -13.03
N ASP A 146 16.42 4.46 -13.85
CA ASP A 146 17.08 4.45 -15.16
C ASP A 146 16.51 5.53 -16.08
N ARG A 147 15.19 5.73 -16.02
CA ARG A 147 14.46 6.74 -16.79
C ARG A 147 14.44 8.12 -16.12
N ARG A 148 15.08 8.29 -14.97
CA ARG A 148 15.11 9.54 -14.19
C ARG A 148 13.72 10.11 -13.95
N LEU A 149 12.75 9.29 -13.54
CA LEU A 149 11.39 9.72 -13.28
C LEU A 149 11.23 10.26 -11.85
N GLY A 150 10.37 11.26 -11.69
CA GLY A 150 9.94 11.76 -10.39
C GLY A 150 11.11 12.18 -9.49
N ILE A 151 11.24 11.56 -8.31
CA ILE A 151 12.30 11.83 -7.34
C ILE A 151 13.71 11.49 -7.88
N TRP A 152 13.79 10.56 -8.82
CA TRP A 152 15.06 10.14 -9.46
C TRP A 152 15.61 11.15 -10.49
N SER A 153 14.83 12.19 -10.82
CA SER A 153 15.27 13.32 -11.66
C SER A 153 15.69 14.54 -10.85
N ALA A 154 15.70 14.47 -9.53
CA ALA A 154 15.94 15.60 -8.65
C ALA A 154 17.02 15.30 -7.62
N GLU A 155 17.71 16.32 -7.16
CA GLU A 155 18.51 16.25 -5.95
C GLU A 155 17.57 16.35 -4.75
N ILE A 156 17.35 15.23 -4.09
CA ILE A 156 16.37 15.13 -3.00
C ILE A 156 16.85 14.20 -1.91
N GLU A 157 16.56 14.55 -0.68
CA GLU A 157 16.74 13.66 0.45
C GLU A 157 15.64 12.57 0.40
N SER A 158 16.02 11.31 0.69
CA SER A 158 15.05 10.21 0.78
C SER A 158 13.93 10.53 1.79
N PRO A 159 12.66 10.19 1.50
CA PRO A 159 11.52 10.55 2.35
C PRO A 159 11.70 10.16 3.82
N HIS A 160 12.28 8.98 4.09
CA HIS A 160 12.50 8.52 5.46
C HIS A 160 13.58 9.33 6.19
N LEU A 161 14.62 9.80 5.51
CA LEU A 161 15.65 10.68 6.09
C LEU A 161 15.08 12.05 6.38
N TYR A 162 14.32 12.62 5.45
CA TYR A 162 13.62 13.88 5.65
C TYR A 162 12.73 13.86 6.90
N ARG A 163 11.90 12.83 7.06
CA ARG A 163 11.09 12.69 8.28
C ARG A 163 11.91 12.58 9.55
N ARG A 164 13.05 11.89 9.48
CA ARG A 164 13.95 11.74 10.63
C ARG A 164 14.59 13.07 11.01
N ALA A 165 15.08 13.83 10.03
CA ALA A 165 15.65 15.17 10.24
C ALA A 165 14.60 16.14 10.80
N LYS A 166 13.42 16.17 10.22
CA LYS A 166 12.30 17.03 10.69
C LYS A 166 11.91 16.74 12.13
N LYS A 167 11.92 15.47 12.54
CA LYS A 167 11.63 15.09 13.92
C LYS A 167 12.70 15.55 14.90
N SER A 168 13.99 15.53 14.52
CA SER A 168 15.08 16.00 15.36
C SER A 168 15.12 17.52 15.55
N LEU A 169 14.56 18.28 14.60
CA LEU A 169 14.47 19.75 14.67
C LEU A 169 13.26 20.25 15.46
N GLY A 170 12.24 19.40 15.66
CA GLY A 170 11.00 19.74 16.39
C GLY A 170 10.93 19.20 17.82
N SER A 171 12.05 18.63 18.32
CA SER A 171 12.24 18.17 19.70
C SER A 171 13.15 19.12 20.43
#